data_099b812911a54b91c25be5e080e4a492
#
_entry.id   099b812911a54b91c25be5e080e4a492
#
_cell.length_a   1.000
_cell.length_b   1.000
_cell.length_c   1.000
_cell.angle_alpha   90.00
_cell.angle_beta   90.00
_cell.angle_gamma   90.00
#
_symmetry.space_group_name_H-M   'P 1'
#
loop_
_entity.id
_entity.type
_entity.pdbx_description
1 polymer ?
#
loop_
_entity_poly.entity_id
_entity_poly.type
_entity_poly.pdbx_seq_one_letter_code
_entity_poly.pdbx_strand_id
1 'polypeptide(L)'
;MQNKLCSLRLGTYALLSFALFSSSVRAQTLKEVAKFDLPGPGGKRFDYLTIDEDDHYLISAHLAAEQTYVIDLRTNKVIATVSDTPGVEGVEYVPELKKFYTSNAHDNTIGVVDLKQMKVIKKLKTDAKPDGSAYAAPFHKLYVSDERGKAEAIIDVRKDEIIKTLHFDSETGMPQYDPVTRKVYVNLQDENIFAVIDPVADDVIGRYPVGKCKGNHGMTLAPEQHRAFLSCEGNDLMTVFDLDKHQAIVFLPMARGPDVIKFDVGLKRIYVACSSGAISVFQMDDPDHYRKLEDFLVQKKVHSLAVDVETHRVYAPEQEEDGKAVARMVVYEVVSR
;
A
#
# COMPACT_ATOMS: atom_id res chain seq x y z
N MET A 1 15.05 -6.91 -96.32
CA MET A 1 14.91 -7.91 -95.26
C MET A 1 14.93 -7.16 -93.91
N GLN A 2 13.76 -6.95 -93.35
CA GLN A 2 13.56 -6.10 -92.15
C GLN A 2 13.45 -6.97 -90.92
N ASN A 3 14.35 -6.75 -89.98
CA ASN A 3 14.26 -7.34 -88.64
C ASN A 3 13.44 -6.42 -87.73
N LYS A 4 12.31 -6.89 -87.18
CA LYS A 4 11.54 -6.25 -86.15
C LYS A 4 12.06 -6.69 -84.79
N LEU A 5 12.59 -5.73 -83.98
CA LEU A 5 12.88 -5.91 -82.60
C LEU A 5 11.56 -5.73 -81.81
N CYS A 6 11.25 -6.75 -81.01
CA CYS A 6 10.16 -6.74 -80.01
C CYS A 6 10.70 -6.25 -78.68
N SER A 7 10.27 -5.10 -78.20
CA SER A 7 10.66 -4.56 -76.89
C SER A 7 9.71 -5.07 -75.82
N LEU A 8 10.23 -5.90 -74.87
CA LEU A 8 9.53 -6.37 -73.65
C LEU A 8 9.61 -5.24 -72.64
N ARG A 9 8.46 -4.69 -72.22
CA ARG A 9 8.36 -3.79 -71.06
C ARG A 9 8.14 -4.60 -69.82
N LEU A 10 9.14 -4.65 -68.88
CA LEU A 10 8.98 -5.14 -67.53
C LEU A 10 8.19 -4.08 -66.73
N GLY A 11 6.99 -4.44 -66.27
CA GLY A 11 6.24 -3.65 -65.29
C GLY A 11 6.69 -4.03 -63.88
N THR A 12 7.29 -3.07 -63.17
CA THR A 12 7.66 -3.20 -61.75
C THR A 12 6.42 -2.96 -60.91
N TYR A 13 5.87 -4.04 -60.30
CA TYR A 13 4.83 -3.91 -59.28
C TYR A 13 5.52 -3.64 -57.94
N ALA A 14 5.37 -2.43 -57.40
CA ALA A 14 5.74 -2.10 -56.03
C ALA A 14 4.65 -2.61 -55.11
N LEU A 15 4.96 -3.66 -54.35
CA LEU A 15 4.14 -4.12 -53.24
C LEU A 15 4.31 -3.16 -52.05
N LEU A 16 3.32 -2.30 -51.82
CA LEU A 16 3.21 -1.54 -50.57
C LEU A 16 2.74 -2.49 -49.46
N SER A 17 3.66 -2.91 -48.60
CA SER A 17 3.34 -3.63 -47.36
C SER A 17 2.80 -2.62 -46.35
N PHE A 18 1.50 -2.59 -46.11
CA PHE A 18 0.88 -1.91 -45.00
C PHE A 18 1.16 -2.72 -43.73
N ALA A 19 2.13 -2.31 -42.92
CA ALA A 19 2.30 -2.80 -41.57
C ALA A 19 1.13 -2.26 -40.72
N LEU A 20 0.13 -3.08 -40.45
CA LEU A 20 -0.90 -2.82 -39.45
C LEU A 20 -0.24 -2.86 -38.06
N PHE A 21 0.14 -1.71 -37.53
CA PHE A 21 0.43 -1.56 -36.10
C PHE A 21 -0.89 -1.75 -35.36
N SER A 22 -1.16 -2.97 -34.94
CA SER A 22 -2.19 -3.23 -33.92
C SER A 22 -1.69 -2.63 -32.62
N SER A 23 -2.02 -1.37 -32.34
CA SER A 23 -1.95 -0.84 -30.98
C SER A 23 -2.96 -1.66 -30.15
N SER A 24 -2.48 -2.64 -29.41
CA SER A 24 -3.28 -3.29 -28.39
C SER A 24 -3.66 -2.22 -27.36
N VAL A 25 -4.86 -1.69 -27.44
CA VAL A 25 -5.46 -0.89 -26.38
C VAL A 25 -5.51 -1.83 -25.18
N ARG A 26 -4.56 -1.69 -24.26
CA ARG A 26 -4.63 -2.37 -22.96
C ARG A 26 -5.92 -1.89 -22.29
N ALA A 27 -6.81 -2.82 -22.00
CA ALA A 27 -8.04 -2.46 -21.32
C ALA A 27 -7.69 -1.90 -19.94
N GLN A 28 -8.13 -0.69 -19.70
CA GLN A 28 -7.98 0.02 -18.43
C GLN A 28 -8.57 -0.81 -17.29
N THR A 29 -7.86 -0.93 -16.17
CA THR A 29 -8.30 -1.72 -15.00
C THR A 29 -9.04 -0.89 -13.97
N LEU A 30 -8.75 0.41 -13.91
CA LEU A 30 -9.35 1.37 -13.00
C LEU A 30 -9.93 2.55 -13.78
N LYS A 31 -10.92 3.22 -13.20
CA LYS A 31 -11.44 4.52 -13.66
C LYS A 31 -11.69 5.42 -12.45
N GLU A 32 -11.38 6.71 -12.56
CA GLU A 32 -11.77 7.72 -11.59
C GLU A 32 -13.31 7.84 -11.60
N VAL A 33 -13.92 7.80 -10.42
CA VAL A 33 -15.38 7.91 -10.24
C VAL A 33 -15.78 9.05 -9.34
N ALA A 34 -14.89 9.48 -8.44
CA ALA A 34 -15.09 10.63 -7.59
C ALA A 34 -13.76 11.23 -7.18
N LYS A 35 -13.78 12.52 -6.89
CA LYS A 35 -12.71 13.20 -6.19
C LYS A 35 -13.30 14.31 -5.33
N PHE A 36 -12.69 14.55 -4.18
CA PHE A 36 -13.12 15.56 -3.24
C PHE A 36 -11.94 16.15 -2.47
N ASP A 37 -12.04 17.44 -2.16
CA ASP A 37 -10.99 18.16 -1.45
C ASP A 37 -10.98 17.75 0.03
N LEU A 38 -9.78 17.64 0.57
CA LEU A 38 -9.54 17.42 1.99
C LEU A 38 -9.18 18.75 2.67
N PRO A 39 -9.55 18.94 3.95
CA PRO A 39 -9.13 20.11 4.69
C PRO A 39 -7.60 20.20 4.81
N GLY A 40 -7.10 21.41 5.01
CA GLY A 40 -5.68 21.63 5.25
C GLY A 40 -4.89 22.07 4.01
N PRO A 41 -3.57 22.24 4.16
CA PRO A 41 -2.73 22.82 3.13
C PRO A 41 -2.47 21.84 1.98
N GLY A 42 -2.64 22.30 0.74
CA GLY A 42 -2.24 21.57 -0.44
C GLY A 42 -0.71 21.42 -0.56
N GLY A 43 -0.27 20.44 -1.35
CA GLY A 43 1.15 20.17 -1.62
C GLY A 43 1.89 19.45 -0.48
N LYS A 44 1.18 19.00 0.54
CA LYS A 44 1.73 18.30 1.69
C LYS A 44 1.54 16.80 1.56
N ARG A 45 2.59 16.04 1.92
CA ARG A 45 2.62 14.57 1.82
C ARG A 45 1.52 13.96 2.69
N PHE A 46 0.77 13.04 2.11
CA PHE A 46 -0.07 12.06 2.80
C PHE A 46 0.76 10.81 3.11
N ASP A 47 0.18 9.93 3.93
CA ASP A 47 0.76 8.63 4.21
C ASP A 47 -0.33 7.55 4.34
N TYR A 48 -0.18 6.56 5.25
CA TYR A 48 -1.07 5.41 5.29
C TYR A 48 -2.54 5.74 5.47
N LEU A 49 -3.37 4.83 4.98
CA LEU A 49 -4.80 4.85 5.13
C LEU A 49 -5.28 3.51 5.67
N THR A 50 -6.29 3.52 6.54
CA THR A 50 -7.00 2.32 6.96
C THR A 50 -8.51 2.53 6.85
N ILE A 51 -9.26 1.44 6.71
CA ILE A 51 -10.73 1.47 6.64
C ILE A 51 -11.28 0.82 7.91
N ASP A 52 -12.19 1.54 8.55
CA ASP A 52 -13.10 1.03 9.56
C ASP A 52 -14.32 0.47 8.83
N GLU A 53 -14.37 -0.85 8.68
CA GLU A 53 -15.44 -1.53 7.94
C GLU A 53 -16.78 -1.47 8.68
N ASP A 54 -16.77 -1.41 10.02
CA ASP A 54 -18.00 -1.38 10.84
C ASP A 54 -18.79 -0.09 10.63
N ASP A 55 -18.11 1.06 10.68
CA ASP A 55 -18.72 2.38 10.56
C ASP A 55 -18.61 2.95 9.14
N HIS A 56 -17.92 2.27 8.21
CA HIS A 56 -17.58 2.68 6.85
C HIS A 56 -16.81 4.00 6.81
N TYR A 57 -15.78 4.10 7.64
CA TYR A 57 -14.89 5.24 7.66
C TYR A 57 -13.54 4.92 7.03
N LEU A 58 -13.02 5.86 6.26
CA LEU A 58 -11.63 5.90 5.84
C LEU A 58 -10.88 6.85 6.77
N ILE A 59 -9.86 6.33 7.43
CA ILE A 59 -8.95 7.11 8.26
C ILE A 59 -7.69 7.36 7.44
N SER A 60 -7.34 8.63 7.24
CA SER A 60 -6.25 9.04 6.34
C SER A 60 -5.23 9.90 7.05
N ALA A 61 -3.98 9.48 7.06
CA ALA A 61 -2.85 10.26 7.54
C ALA A 61 -2.48 11.36 6.54
N HIS A 62 -2.42 12.63 7.00
CA HIS A 62 -1.88 13.74 6.25
C HIS A 62 -0.59 14.21 6.93
N LEU A 63 0.48 13.42 6.73
CA LEU A 63 1.76 13.51 7.41
C LEU A 63 2.28 14.94 7.52
N ALA A 64 2.49 15.59 6.38
CA ALA A 64 3.14 16.90 6.35
C ALA A 64 2.19 18.07 6.71
N ALA A 65 0.90 17.78 6.93
CA ALA A 65 -0.06 18.71 7.51
C ALA A 65 -0.33 18.45 8.99
N GLU A 66 0.25 17.37 9.56
CA GLU A 66 0.12 16.98 10.96
C GLU A 66 -1.34 16.78 11.41
N GLN A 67 -2.13 16.18 10.51
CA GLN A 67 -3.57 15.96 10.69
C GLN A 67 -3.98 14.57 10.24
N THR A 68 -4.98 14.02 10.91
CA THR A 68 -5.63 12.78 10.49
C THR A 68 -7.08 13.05 10.16
N TYR A 69 -7.54 12.58 9.01
CA TYR A 69 -8.93 12.75 8.59
C TYR A 69 -9.72 11.48 8.82
N VAL A 70 -10.98 11.64 9.26
CA VAL A 70 -11.99 10.59 9.26
C VAL A 70 -13.02 10.97 8.19
N ILE A 71 -13.19 10.06 7.22
CA ILE A 71 -13.99 10.28 6.01
C ILE A 71 -15.09 9.22 5.98
N ASP A 72 -16.34 9.63 5.87
CA ASP A 72 -17.48 8.72 5.67
C ASP A 72 -17.48 8.24 4.20
N LEU A 73 -17.27 6.95 3.98
CA LEU A 73 -17.19 6.33 2.65
C LEU A 73 -18.52 6.29 1.92
N ARG A 74 -19.66 6.37 2.62
CA ARG A 74 -20.99 6.42 2.02
C ARG A 74 -21.29 7.76 1.36
N THR A 75 -20.68 8.82 1.88
CA THR A 75 -20.93 10.20 1.43
C THR A 75 -19.72 10.87 0.81
N ASN A 76 -18.53 10.29 0.94
CA ASN A 76 -17.23 10.87 0.57
C ASN A 76 -17.00 12.24 1.24
N LYS A 77 -17.38 12.37 2.51
CA LYS A 77 -17.22 13.60 3.27
C LYS A 77 -16.30 13.42 4.46
N VAL A 78 -15.42 14.39 4.67
CA VAL A 78 -14.64 14.47 5.90
C VAL A 78 -15.61 14.81 7.04
N ILE A 79 -15.72 13.92 8.02
CA ILE A 79 -16.58 14.10 9.21
C ILE A 79 -15.79 14.58 10.41
N ALA A 80 -14.47 14.37 10.42
CA ALA A 80 -13.58 14.92 11.44
C ALA A 80 -12.17 15.16 10.89
N THR A 81 -11.52 16.17 11.47
CA THR A 81 -10.08 16.41 11.37
C THR A 81 -9.52 16.29 12.79
N VAL A 82 -8.72 15.25 13.01
CA VAL A 82 -8.06 15.01 14.28
C VAL A 82 -6.70 15.71 14.26
N SER A 83 -6.52 16.64 15.17
CA SER A 83 -5.26 17.35 15.41
C SER A 83 -4.44 16.64 16.49
N ASP A 84 -3.23 17.15 16.77
CA ASP A 84 -2.29 16.58 17.74
C ASP A 84 -1.74 15.21 17.29
N THR A 85 -1.59 15.06 15.95
CA THR A 85 -0.96 13.92 15.28
C THR A 85 0.26 14.39 14.46
N PRO A 86 1.34 14.89 15.11
CA PRO A 86 2.45 15.56 14.45
C PRO A 86 3.26 14.59 13.60
N GLY A 87 3.29 14.83 12.28
CA GLY A 87 3.96 13.95 11.34
C GLY A 87 3.35 12.55 11.28
N VAL A 88 2.02 12.47 11.30
CA VAL A 88 1.31 11.18 11.27
C VAL A 88 1.64 10.41 9.97
N GLU A 89 2.18 9.20 10.13
CA GLU A 89 2.44 8.23 9.06
C GLU A 89 1.41 7.10 9.14
N GLY A 90 1.52 6.18 10.09
CA GLY A 90 0.61 5.06 10.28
C GLY A 90 -0.73 5.43 10.91
N VAL A 91 -1.77 4.73 10.50
CA VAL A 91 -3.11 4.74 11.12
C VAL A 91 -3.65 3.31 11.15
N GLU A 92 -4.07 2.85 12.35
CA GLU A 92 -4.58 1.49 12.53
C GLU A 92 -5.83 1.49 13.41
N TYR A 93 -6.89 0.83 12.93
CA TYR A 93 -8.17 0.77 13.62
C TYR A 93 -8.28 -0.46 14.54
N VAL A 94 -8.87 -0.26 15.73
CA VAL A 94 -9.15 -1.31 16.72
C VAL A 94 -10.66 -1.36 16.95
N PRO A 95 -11.38 -2.23 16.22
CA PRO A 95 -12.84 -2.23 16.12
C PRO A 95 -13.57 -2.33 17.47
N GLU A 96 -13.18 -3.29 18.29
CA GLU A 96 -13.84 -3.59 19.56
C GLU A 96 -13.72 -2.49 20.62
N LEU A 97 -12.74 -1.59 20.46
CA LEU A 97 -12.55 -0.45 21.35
C LEU A 97 -13.05 0.86 20.75
N LYS A 98 -13.47 0.86 19.48
CA LYS A 98 -13.81 2.07 18.73
C LYS A 98 -12.71 3.14 18.86
N LYS A 99 -11.46 2.70 18.69
CA LYS A 99 -10.25 3.53 18.73
C LYS A 99 -9.48 3.32 17.44
N PHE A 100 -8.69 4.30 17.07
CA PHE A 100 -7.59 4.10 16.14
C PHE A 100 -6.29 4.67 16.72
N TYR A 101 -5.18 4.14 16.23
CA TYR A 101 -3.85 4.55 16.66
C TYR A 101 -3.16 5.26 15.52
N THR A 102 -2.36 6.29 15.85
CA THR A 102 -1.58 7.06 14.88
C THR A 102 -0.10 6.93 15.21
N SER A 103 0.72 6.71 14.20
CA SER A 103 2.18 6.75 14.32
C SER A 103 2.66 8.16 14.01
N ASN A 104 3.11 8.90 15.03
CA ASN A 104 3.46 10.33 14.92
C ASN A 104 4.99 10.50 14.84
N ALA A 105 5.53 10.55 13.63
CA ALA A 105 6.98 10.54 13.38
C ALA A 105 7.69 11.79 13.89
N HIS A 106 7.02 12.98 13.92
CA HIS A 106 7.71 14.23 14.30
C HIS A 106 7.96 14.34 15.80
N ASP A 107 7.15 13.72 16.66
CA ASP A 107 7.38 13.74 18.12
C ASP A 107 7.71 12.34 18.71
N ASN A 108 7.84 11.33 17.85
CA ASN A 108 8.12 9.93 18.22
C ASN A 108 7.10 9.41 19.23
N THR A 109 5.82 9.54 18.91
CA THR A 109 4.73 9.04 19.74
C THR A 109 3.73 8.21 18.92
N ILE A 110 3.02 7.33 19.63
CA ILE A 110 1.81 6.69 19.11
C ILE A 110 0.63 7.39 19.77
N GLY A 111 -0.22 8.03 18.97
CA GLY A 111 -1.45 8.65 19.42
C GLY A 111 -2.56 7.62 19.55
N VAL A 112 -3.26 7.64 20.67
CA VAL A 112 -4.50 6.88 20.88
C VAL A 112 -5.66 7.80 20.63
N VAL A 113 -6.47 7.52 19.62
CA VAL A 113 -7.61 8.36 19.23
C VAL A 113 -8.91 7.66 19.55
N ASP A 114 -9.75 8.33 20.32
CA ASP A 114 -11.13 7.90 20.56
C ASP A 114 -12.01 8.29 19.37
N LEU A 115 -12.56 7.30 18.66
CA LEU A 115 -13.34 7.52 17.44
C LEU A 115 -14.66 8.25 17.72
N LYS A 116 -15.26 8.08 18.90
CA LYS A 116 -16.50 8.77 19.28
C LYS A 116 -16.26 10.24 19.57
N GLN A 117 -15.11 10.58 20.19
CA GLN A 117 -14.75 11.95 20.52
C GLN A 117 -14.00 12.66 19.36
N MET A 118 -13.47 11.86 18.42
CA MET A 118 -12.59 12.32 17.32
C MET A 118 -11.39 13.12 17.85
N LYS A 119 -10.72 12.58 18.89
CA LYS A 119 -9.61 13.25 19.58
C LYS A 119 -8.55 12.27 20.04
N VAL A 120 -7.31 12.74 20.05
CA VAL A 120 -6.21 12.08 20.75
C VAL A 120 -6.50 12.13 22.26
N ILE A 121 -6.55 10.98 22.90
CA ILE A 121 -6.82 10.85 24.35
C ILE A 121 -5.58 10.44 25.14
N LYS A 122 -4.56 9.90 24.47
CA LYS A 122 -3.29 9.49 25.07
C LYS A 122 -2.18 9.49 24.02
N LYS A 123 -0.94 9.70 24.43
CA LYS A 123 0.26 9.49 23.62
C LYS A 123 1.21 8.53 24.32
N LEU A 124 1.77 7.59 23.55
CA LEU A 124 2.76 6.63 24.01
C LEU A 124 4.09 6.99 23.35
N LYS A 125 5.15 7.09 24.16
CA LYS A 125 6.48 7.43 23.64
C LYS A 125 7.14 6.22 23.01
N THR A 126 7.66 6.36 21.80
CA THR A 126 8.46 5.34 21.09
C THR A 126 9.92 5.78 20.93
N ASP A 127 10.72 4.95 20.26
CA ASP A 127 12.15 5.24 20.04
C ASP A 127 12.34 6.31 18.96
N ALA A 128 12.08 6.02 17.69
CA ALA A 128 12.22 7.02 16.62
C ALA A 128 11.43 6.67 15.36
N LYS A 129 10.70 7.65 14.86
CA LYS A 129 9.92 7.59 13.62
C LYS A 129 8.99 6.38 13.58
N PRO A 130 7.95 6.31 14.44
CA PRO A 130 6.91 5.29 14.29
C PRO A 130 6.19 5.49 12.94
N ASP A 131 5.94 4.35 12.24
CA ASP A 131 5.47 4.34 10.88
C ASP A 131 4.28 3.35 10.72
N GLY A 132 4.46 2.25 10.00
CA GLY A 132 3.41 1.25 9.77
C GLY A 132 2.95 0.54 11.04
N SER A 133 1.72 0.03 11.02
CA SER A 133 1.14 -0.68 12.16
C SER A 133 0.24 -1.84 11.75
N ALA A 134 0.06 -2.82 12.65
CA ALA A 134 -0.82 -3.96 12.46
C ALA A 134 -1.47 -4.38 13.77
N TYR A 135 -2.79 -4.59 13.74
CA TYR A 135 -3.54 -5.04 14.89
C TYR A 135 -3.74 -6.55 14.91
N ALA A 136 -3.26 -7.22 15.95
CA ALA A 136 -3.45 -8.66 16.21
C ALA A 136 -4.63 -8.87 17.19
N ALA A 137 -5.87 -8.78 16.67
CA ALA A 137 -7.11 -8.75 17.45
C ALA A 137 -7.25 -9.87 18.49
N PRO A 138 -6.94 -11.16 18.20
CA PRO A 138 -7.07 -12.22 19.21
C PRO A 138 -6.13 -12.09 20.41
N PHE A 139 -5.11 -11.25 20.30
CA PHE A 139 -4.12 -10.99 21.36
C PHE A 139 -4.30 -9.62 22.00
N HIS A 140 -5.19 -8.77 21.46
CA HIS A 140 -5.36 -7.37 21.83
C HIS A 140 -4.04 -6.58 21.79
N LYS A 141 -3.22 -6.87 20.79
CA LYS A 141 -1.90 -6.26 20.62
C LYS A 141 -1.81 -5.52 19.29
N LEU A 142 -1.32 -4.30 19.36
CA LEU A 142 -0.93 -3.51 18.20
C LEU A 142 0.59 -3.56 18.08
N TYR A 143 1.06 -3.83 16.89
CA TYR A 143 2.47 -3.79 16.50
C TYR A 143 2.71 -2.52 15.70
N VAL A 144 3.72 -1.75 16.06
CA VAL A 144 4.06 -0.50 15.38
C VAL A 144 5.56 -0.50 15.08
N SER A 145 5.89 -0.35 13.80
CA SER A 145 7.27 -0.20 13.37
C SER A 145 7.81 1.16 13.76
N ASP A 146 8.85 1.19 14.59
CA ASP A 146 9.70 2.34 14.84
C ASP A 146 10.83 2.34 13.80
N GLU A 147 10.55 2.84 12.59
CA GLU A 147 11.38 2.65 11.40
C GLU A 147 12.85 3.04 11.66
N ARG A 148 13.12 4.29 12.02
CA ARG A 148 14.48 4.77 12.34
C ARG A 148 14.98 4.30 13.70
N GLY A 149 14.07 3.96 14.60
CA GLY A 149 14.39 3.31 15.88
C GLY A 149 14.83 1.87 15.70
N LYS A 150 14.67 1.31 14.50
CA LYS A 150 15.00 -0.09 14.18
C LYS A 150 14.34 -1.05 15.17
N ALA A 151 13.07 -0.82 15.42
CA ALA A 151 12.35 -1.54 16.46
C ALA A 151 10.90 -1.79 16.06
N GLU A 152 10.26 -2.70 16.79
CA GLU A 152 8.84 -2.96 16.74
C GLU A 152 8.26 -2.77 18.15
N ALA A 153 7.43 -1.75 18.32
CA ALA A 153 6.75 -1.50 19.57
C ALA A 153 5.47 -2.36 19.67
N ILE A 154 5.30 -3.06 20.76
CA ILE A 154 4.13 -3.93 21.03
C ILE A 154 3.28 -3.26 22.11
N ILE A 155 2.01 -2.98 21.78
CA ILE A 155 1.09 -2.24 22.63
C ILE A 155 -0.07 -3.15 23.06
N ASP A 156 -0.38 -3.21 24.35
CA ASP A 156 -1.66 -3.73 24.84
C ASP A 156 -2.73 -2.64 24.65
N VAL A 157 -3.63 -2.84 23.68
CA VAL A 157 -4.64 -1.82 23.30
C VAL A 157 -5.74 -1.66 24.35
N ARG A 158 -5.90 -2.58 25.30
CA ARG A 158 -6.88 -2.47 26.40
C ARG A 158 -6.38 -1.53 27.50
N LYS A 159 -5.05 -1.38 27.61
CA LYS A 159 -4.41 -0.52 28.61
C LYS A 159 -3.86 0.75 27.98
N ASP A 160 -3.71 0.78 26.67
CA ASP A 160 -2.98 1.80 25.92
C ASP A 160 -1.53 1.94 26.46
N GLU A 161 -0.79 0.83 26.51
CA GLU A 161 0.57 0.79 27.06
C GLU A 161 1.49 -0.03 26.17
N ILE A 162 2.70 0.47 25.94
CA ILE A 162 3.76 -0.32 25.30
C ILE A 162 4.22 -1.36 26.33
N ILE A 163 4.07 -2.63 25.97
CA ILE A 163 4.40 -3.77 26.85
C ILE A 163 5.74 -4.40 26.53
N LYS A 164 6.24 -4.20 25.30
CA LYS A 164 7.54 -4.68 24.85
C LYS A 164 8.00 -3.88 23.62
N THR A 165 9.30 -3.77 23.44
CA THR A 165 9.93 -3.30 22.21
C THR A 165 10.94 -4.33 21.75
N LEU A 166 10.83 -4.76 20.49
CA LEU A 166 11.79 -5.65 19.84
C LEU A 166 12.76 -4.82 19.00
N HIS A 167 14.06 -4.96 19.23
CA HIS A 167 15.07 -4.23 18.48
C HIS A 167 15.70 -5.10 17.38
N PHE A 168 16.03 -4.46 16.25
CA PHE A 168 16.64 -5.05 15.07
C PHE A 168 17.89 -4.29 14.66
N ASP A 169 18.67 -4.84 13.75
CA ASP A 169 19.82 -4.14 13.13
C ASP A 169 19.41 -3.38 11.85
N SER A 170 18.14 -3.43 11.49
CA SER A 170 17.54 -2.90 10.27
C SER A 170 16.40 -1.94 10.57
N GLU A 171 16.18 -0.95 9.72
CA GLU A 171 14.93 -0.21 9.68
C GLU A 171 13.75 -1.19 9.45
N THR A 172 12.66 -0.98 10.21
CA THR A 172 11.44 -1.80 10.12
C THR A 172 10.47 -1.14 9.15
N GLY A 173 9.92 -1.94 8.22
CA GLY A 173 8.85 -1.51 7.33
C GLY A 173 7.49 -1.95 7.85
N MET A 174 6.51 -2.05 6.95
CA MET A 174 5.13 -2.40 7.30
C MET A 174 5.03 -3.74 8.03
N PRO A 175 4.42 -3.80 9.23
CA PRO A 175 4.01 -5.05 9.86
C PRO A 175 2.64 -5.49 9.34
N GLN A 176 2.33 -6.79 9.43
CA GLN A 176 1.00 -7.35 9.17
C GLN A 176 0.71 -8.54 10.08
N TYR A 177 -0.51 -8.61 10.60
CA TYR A 177 -0.99 -9.78 11.33
C TYR A 177 -1.72 -10.75 10.40
N ASP A 178 -1.37 -12.03 10.45
CA ASP A 178 -2.05 -13.10 9.72
C ASP A 178 -2.96 -13.90 10.67
N PRO A 179 -4.29 -13.84 10.48
CA PRO A 179 -5.24 -14.56 11.34
C PRO A 179 -5.19 -16.09 11.16
N VAL A 180 -4.69 -16.59 10.00
CA VAL A 180 -4.60 -18.02 9.72
C VAL A 180 -3.39 -18.64 10.43
N THR A 181 -2.21 -18.09 10.23
CA THR A 181 -0.98 -18.56 10.91
C THR A 181 -0.89 -18.05 12.35
N ARG A 182 -1.68 -17.03 12.72
CA ARG A 182 -1.66 -16.33 14.00
C ARG A 182 -0.28 -15.75 14.36
N LYS A 183 0.41 -15.22 13.34
CA LYS A 183 1.73 -14.60 13.44
C LYS A 183 1.69 -13.16 12.96
N VAL A 184 2.65 -12.37 13.42
CA VAL A 184 2.92 -11.05 12.89
C VAL A 184 4.17 -11.13 12.03
N TYR A 185 4.09 -10.54 10.85
CA TYR A 185 5.19 -10.45 9.89
C TYR A 185 5.67 -9.01 9.84
N VAL A 186 6.98 -8.81 9.79
CA VAL A 186 7.62 -7.49 9.73
C VAL A 186 8.68 -7.47 8.66
N ASN A 187 8.69 -6.43 7.85
CA ASN A 187 9.76 -6.18 6.89
C ASN A 187 10.99 -5.56 7.58
N LEU A 188 12.17 -6.13 7.37
CA LEU A 188 13.46 -5.58 7.78
C LEU A 188 14.18 -5.08 6.52
N GLN A 189 14.08 -3.77 6.27
CA GLN A 189 14.35 -3.15 4.96
C GLN A 189 15.82 -3.19 4.57
N ASP A 190 16.73 -2.80 5.49
CA ASP A 190 18.18 -2.75 5.23
C ASP A 190 18.75 -4.14 4.97
N GLU A 191 18.23 -5.16 5.67
CA GLU A 191 18.67 -6.55 5.58
C GLU A 191 18.00 -7.33 4.45
N ASN A 192 16.88 -6.82 3.89
CA ASN A 192 16.03 -7.54 2.94
C ASN A 192 15.52 -8.87 3.51
N ILE A 193 15.02 -8.79 4.74
CA ILE A 193 14.54 -9.92 5.54
C ILE A 193 13.04 -9.77 5.80
N PHE A 194 12.36 -10.89 5.85
CA PHE A 194 10.99 -11.04 6.29
C PHE A 194 11.01 -11.72 7.66
N ALA A 195 10.74 -10.96 8.72
CA ALA A 195 10.76 -11.46 10.09
C ALA A 195 9.37 -11.93 10.53
N VAL A 196 9.34 -12.94 11.38
CA VAL A 196 8.11 -13.52 11.95
C VAL A 196 8.14 -13.40 13.46
N ILE A 197 7.10 -12.80 14.03
CA ILE A 197 6.93 -12.61 15.46
C ILE A 197 5.79 -13.52 15.96
N ASP A 198 5.99 -14.20 17.08
CA ASP A 198 4.95 -14.92 17.80
C ASP A 198 4.24 -13.99 18.79
N PRO A 199 2.95 -13.66 18.59
CA PRO A 199 2.21 -12.78 19.49
C PRO A 199 1.97 -13.35 20.90
N VAL A 200 2.21 -14.64 21.11
CA VAL A 200 2.11 -15.25 22.45
C VAL A 200 3.37 -14.96 23.26
N ALA A 201 4.53 -15.15 22.64
CA ALA A 201 5.83 -14.95 23.30
C ALA A 201 6.33 -13.49 23.18
N ASP A 202 5.79 -12.74 22.24
CA ASP A 202 6.30 -11.43 21.81
C ASP A 202 7.77 -11.47 21.41
N ASP A 203 8.15 -12.53 20.67
CA ASP A 203 9.53 -12.75 20.22
C ASP A 203 9.59 -13.09 18.75
N VAL A 204 10.73 -12.75 18.14
CA VAL A 204 11.05 -13.14 16.74
C VAL A 204 11.34 -14.65 16.70
N ILE A 205 10.56 -15.39 15.91
CA ILE A 205 10.68 -16.84 15.77
C ILE A 205 11.25 -17.28 14.42
N GLY A 206 11.38 -16.33 13.47
CA GLY A 206 11.95 -16.61 12.16
C GLY A 206 12.43 -15.37 11.45
N ARG A 207 13.44 -15.53 10.59
CA ARG A 207 14.00 -14.49 9.72
C ARG A 207 14.33 -15.13 8.37
N TYR A 208 13.73 -14.63 7.29
CA TYR A 208 13.80 -15.25 5.97
C TYR A 208 14.18 -14.22 4.91
N PRO A 209 15.14 -14.53 4.00
CA PRO A 209 15.50 -13.60 2.94
C PRO A 209 14.39 -13.47 1.91
N VAL A 210 14.15 -12.25 1.44
CA VAL A 210 13.11 -11.94 0.44
C VAL A 210 13.61 -12.07 -1.02
N GLY A 211 14.65 -12.85 -1.24
CA GLY A 211 15.14 -13.20 -2.56
C GLY A 211 15.69 -11.99 -3.33
N LYS A 212 15.07 -11.65 -4.47
CA LYS A 212 15.52 -10.52 -5.32
C LYS A 212 14.99 -9.16 -4.86
N CYS A 213 14.08 -9.12 -3.89
CA CYS A 213 13.55 -7.88 -3.34
C CYS A 213 14.65 -7.09 -2.63
N LYS A 214 14.68 -5.79 -2.82
CA LYS A 214 15.55 -4.86 -2.10
C LYS A 214 14.74 -3.76 -1.48
N GLY A 215 15.01 -3.44 -0.21
CA GLY A 215 14.25 -2.46 0.52
C GLY A 215 12.78 -2.85 0.58
N ASN A 216 12.47 -4.03 1.16
CA ASN A 216 11.10 -4.47 1.38
C ASN A 216 10.44 -3.59 2.43
N HIS A 217 9.61 -2.65 1.99
CA HIS A 217 8.93 -1.69 2.84
C HIS A 217 7.45 -2.03 3.04
N GLY A 218 6.63 -1.85 2.02
CA GLY A 218 5.20 -2.14 2.10
C GLY A 218 4.90 -3.63 2.09
N MET A 219 3.79 -4.01 2.73
CA MET A 219 3.32 -5.38 2.80
C MET A 219 1.79 -5.45 2.84
N THR A 220 1.23 -6.48 2.21
CA THR A 220 -0.15 -6.92 2.43
C THR A 220 -0.22 -8.44 2.36
N LEU A 221 -1.17 -9.03 3.07
CA LEU A 221 -1.32 -10.48 3.15
C LEU A 221 -2.52 -10.98 2.34
N ALA A 222 -2.43 -12.23 1.89
CA ALA A 222 -3.51 -13.06 1.42
C ALA A 222 -3.54 -14.33 2.31
N PRO A 223 -4.12 -14.25 3.52
CA PRO A 223 -4.02 -15.31 4.54
C PRO A 223 -4.52 -16.67 4.06
N GLU A 224 -5.70 -16.71 3.44
CA GLU A 224 -6.30 -17.95 2.93
C GLU A 224 -5.49 -18.62 1.80
N GLN A 225 -4.60 -17.88 1.15
CA GLN A 225 -3.69 -18.37 0.12
C GLN A 225 -2.29 -18.61 0.64
N HIS A 226 -2.04 -18.32 1.92
CA HIS A 226 -0.73 -18.41 2.59
C HIS A 226 0.35 -17.60 1.84
N ARG A 227 0.00 -16.36 1.41
CA ARG A 227 0.89 -15.48 0.64
C ARG A 227 1.02 -14.10 1.28
N ALA A 228 2.22 -13.54 1.17
CA ALA A 228 2.46 -12.13 1.41
C ALA A 228 2.91 -11.45 0.12
N PHE A 229 2.48 -10.22 -0.09
CA PHE A 229 2.89 -9.36 -1.20
C PHE A 229 3.72 -8.22 -0.64
N LEU A 230 4.94 -8.06 -1.17
CA LEU A 230 5.90 -7.05 -0.71
C LEU A 230 6.15 -6.03 -1.81
N SER A 231 6.16 -4.75 -1.47
CA SER A 231 6.70 -3.71 -2.33
C SER A 231 8.17 -3.47 -2.00
N CYS A 232 9.02 -3.58 -3.01
CA CYS A 232 10.47 -3.48 -2.90
C CYS A 232 10.91 -2.13 -3.44
N GLU A 233 11.07 -1.13 -2.57
CA GLU A 233 11.42 0.25 -2.95
C GLU A 233 12.79 0.36 -3.64
N GLY A 234 13.74 -0.45 -3.20
CA GLY A 234 15.11 -0.39 -3.69
C GLY A 234 15.31 -0.89 -5.13
N ASN A 235 14.31 -1.58 -5.72
CA ASN A 235 14.44 -2.11 -7.08
C ASN A 235 13.11 -2.29 -7.85
N ASP A 236 12.05 -1.62 -7.41
CA ASP A 236 10.75 -1.54 -8.10
C ASP A 236 10.14 -2.93 -8.43
N LEU A 237 10.19 -3.86 -7.49
CA LEU A 237 9.63 -5.20 -7.64
C LEU A 237 8.45 -5.43 -6.68
N MET A 238 7.35 -5.95 -7.21
CA MET A 238 6.35 -6.65 -6.41
C MET A 238 6.85 -8.08 -6.22
N THR A 239 6.98 -8.49 -4.96
CA THR A 239 7.46 -9.83 -4.60
C THR A 239 6.37 -10.60 -3.90
N VAL A 240 6.16 -11.85 -4.33
CA VAL A 240 5.27 -12.79 -3.65
C VAL A 240 6.11 -13.70 -2.75
N PHE A 241 5.73 -13.76 -1.48
CA PHE A 241 6.37 -14.60 -0.49
C PHE A 241 5.41 -15.73 -0.07
N ASP A 242 5.87 -16.98 -0.14
CA ASP A 242 5.16 -18.18 0.30
C ASP A 242 5.36 -18.33 1.81
N LEU A 243 4.27 -18.18 2.59
CA LEU A 243 4.33 -18.21 4.05
C LEU A 243 4.57 -19.62 4.61
N ASP A 244 4.21 -20.68 3.88
CA ASP A 244 4.45 -22.07 4.32
C ASP A 244 5.88 -22.49 4.07
N LYS A 245 6.43 -22.14 2.91
CA LYS A 245 7.79 -22.48 2.51
C LYS A 245 8.83 -21.48 3.00
N HIS A 246 8.39 -20.34 3.55
CA HIS A 246 9.24 -19.24 3.99
C HIS A 246 10.23 -18.77 2.91
N GLN A 247 9.72 -18.55 1.69
CA GLN A 247 10.56 -18.15 0.56
C GLN A 247 9.83 -17.23 -0.42
N ALA A 248 10.57 -16.31 -1.03
CA ALA A 248 10.06 -15.51 -2.15
C ALA A 248 9.98 -16.38 -3.43
N ILE A 249 8.81 -16.37 -4.09
CA ILE A 249 8.52 -17.26 -5.23
C ILE A 249 8.31 -16.52 -6.55
N VAL A 250 7.81 -15.29 -6.53
CA VAL A 250 7.51 -14.50 -7.74
C VAL A 250 8.07 -13.09 -7.59
N PHE A 251 8.56 -12.53 -8.70
CA PHE A 251 9.11 -11.18 -8.79
C PHE A 251 8.59 -10.52 -10.06
N LEU A 252 7.76 -9.49 -9.93
CA LEU A 252 7.18 -8.77 -11.08
C LEU A 252 7.58 -7.30 -11.04
N PRO A 253 8.00 -6.70 -12.16
CA PRO A 253 8.35 -5.29 -12.21
C PRO A 253 7.09 -4.42 -12.05
N MET A 254 7.24 -3.30 -11.36
CA MET A 254 6.20 -2.30 -11.20
C MET A 254 6.71 -0.89 -11.52
N ALA A 255 5.86 0.12 -11.41
CA ALA A 255 6.27 1.51 -11.59
C ALA A 255 7.23 1.93 -10.48
N ARG A 256 8.04 2.98 -10.74
CA ARG A 256 9.11 3.41 -9.82
C ARG A 256 8.57 4.07 -8.56
N GLY A 257 9.31 3.83 -7.45
CA GLY A 257 9.00 4.36 -6.14
C GLY A 257 7.73 3.75 -5.57
N PRO A 258 7.63 2.40 -5.54
CA PRO A 258 6.52 1.72 -4.90
C PRO A 258 6.59 1.91 -3.39
N ASP A 259 5.44 1.99 -2.74
CA ASP A 259 5.34 2.17 -1.30
C ASP A 259 4.17 1.30 -0.78
N VAL A 260 3.00 1.88 -0.55
CA VAL A 260 1.87 1.14 0.00
C VAL A 260 1.30 0.14 -1.01
N ILE A 261 1.15 -1.10 -0.56
CA ILE A 261 0.57 -2.21 -1.30
C ILE A 261 -0.67 -2.73 -0.58
N LYS A 262 -1.75 -2.99 -1.32
CA LYS A 262 -3.01 -3.53 -0.79
C LYS A 262 -3.53 -4.65 -1.67
N PHE A 263 -4.22 -5.60 -1.04
CA PHE A 263 -4.84 -6.75 -1.70
C PHE A 263 -6.36 -6.71 -1.57
N ASP A 264 -7.04 -6.76 -2.69
CA ASP A 264 -8.48 -6.97 -2.78
C ASP A 264 -8.74 -8.47 -2.85
N VAL A 265 -9.20 -9.04 -1.75
CA VAL A 265 -9.45 -10.49 -1.65
C VAL A 265 -10.58 -10.95 -2.57
N GLY A 266 -11.61 -10.11 -2.78
CA GLY A 266 -12.77 -10.45 -3.61
C GLY A 266 -12.41 -10.56 -5.09
N LEU A 267 -11.59 -9.65 -5.58
CA LEU A 267 -11.13 -9.63 -6.97
C LEU A 267 -9.80 -10.35 -7.17
N LYS A 268 -9.13 -10.75 -6.10
CA LYS A 268 -7.75 -11.28 -6.11
C LYS A 268 -6.80 -10.33 -6.83
N ARG A 269 -6.92 -9.03 -6.56
CA ARG A 269 -6.10 -7.97 -7.17
C ARG A 269 -5.18 -7.33 -6.16
N ILE A 270 -3.98 -7.01 -6.62
CA ILE A 270 -2.96 -6.32 -5.83
C ILE A 270 -2.78 -4.94 -6.45
N TYR A 271 -2.82 -3.91 -5.62
CA TYR A 271 -2.62 -2.52 -6.00
C TYR A 271 -1.41 -1.96 -5.26
N VAL A 272 -0.51 -1.32 -5.99
CA VAL A 272 0.69 -0.70 -5.41
C VAL A 272 0.73 0.75 -5.81
N ALA A 273 0.70 1.64 -4.83
CA ALA A 273 0.92 3.06 -5.06
C ALA A 273 2.40 3.32 -5.33
N CYS A 274 2.68 4.02 -6.43
CA CYS A 274 4.03 4.31 -6.88
C CYS A 274 4.21 5.82 -7.07
N SER A 275 5.13 6.42 -6.33
CA SER A 275 5.35 7.87 -6.27
C SER A 275 5.73 8.51 -7.62
N SER A 276 6.13 7.72 -8.61
CA SER A 276 6.34 8.17 -9.99
C SER A 276 5.06 8.61 -10.71
N GLY A 277 3.88 8.34 -10.14
CA GLY A 277 2.57 8.71 -10.69
C GLY A 277 1.83 7.53 -11.32
N ALA A 278 1.83 6.39 -10.67
CA ALA A 278 1.09 5.22 -11.11
C ALA A 278 0.56 4.40 -9.92
N ILE A 279 -0.54 3.69 -10.14
CA ILE A 279 -0.96 2.54 -9.35
C ILE A 279 -0.64 1.30 -10.20
N SER A 280 0.34 0.51 -9.79
CA SER A 280 0.63 -0.77 -10.43
C SER A 280 -0.40 -1.80 -10.00
N VAL A 281 -1.06 -2.43 -10.99
CA VAL A 281 -2.16 -3.38 -10.76
C VAL A 281 -1.75 -4.77 -11.21
N PHE A 282 -1.91 -5.74 -10.30
CA PHE A 282 -1.62 -7.14 -10.58
C PHE A 282 -2.84 -8.01 -10.32
N GLN A 283 -2.91 -9.13 -11.00
CA GLN A 283 -3.89 -10.19 -10.78
C GLN A 283 -3.20 -11.41 -10.20
N MET A 284 -3.74 -11.94 -9.15
CA MET A 284 -3.48 -13.30 -8.69
C MET A 284 -4.47 -14.23 -9.39
N ASP A 285 -4.00 -15.02 -10.34
CA ASP A 285 -4.83 -16.02 -11.01
C ASP A 285 -5.04 -17.24 -10.08
N ASP A 286 -3.97 -17.66 -9.41
CA ASP A 286 -3.96 -18.63 -8.31
C ASP A 286 -2.74 -18.34 -7.38
N PRO A 287 -2.53 -19.09 -6.27
CA PRO A 287 -1.45 -18.81 -5.34
C PRO A 287 -0.03 -18.89 -5.91
N ASP A 288 0.17 -19.51 -7.07
CA ASP A 288 1.48 -19.64 -7.69
C ASP A 288 1.62 -18.85 -9.01
N HIS A 289 0.52 -18.29 -9.55
CA HIS A 289 0.52 -17.57 -10.82
C HIS A 289 -0.02 -16.15 -10.70
N TYR A 290 0.79 -15.21 -11.14
CA TYR A 290 0.51 -13.77 -11.06
C TYR A 290 0.85 -13.10 -12.38
N ARG A 291 0.10 -12.07 -12.72
CA ARG A 291 0.37 -11.25 -13.91
C ARG A 291 0.14 -9.79 -13.62
N LYS A 292 0.99 -8.95 -14.18
CA LYS A 292 0.78 -7.51 -14.17
C LYS A 292 -0.32 -7.16 -15.17
N LEU A 293 -1.31 -6.38 -14.72
CA LEU A 293 -2.37 -5.89 -15.59
C LEU A 293 -1.96 -4.58 -16.27
N GLU A 294 -1.58 -3.58 -15.48
CA GLU A 294 -1.12 -2.28 -15.98
C GLU A 294 -0.38 -1.48 -14.91
N ASP A 295 0.24 -0.37 -15.31
CA ASP A 295 0.54 0.78 -14.46
C ASP A 295 -0.51 1.84 -14.79
N PHE A 296 -1.56 1.92 -13.96
CA PHE A 296 -2.62 2.90 -14.12
C PHE A 296 -2.09 4.27 -13.72
N LEU A 297 -2.16 5.25 -14.64
CA LEU A 297 -1.58 6.57 -14.42
C LEU A 297 -2.44 7.40 -13.47
N VAL A 298 -1.79 7.94 -12.45
CA VAL A 298 -2.33 8.89 -11.47
C VAL A 298 -1.40 10.10 -11.35
N GLN A 299 -1.70 11.04 -10.48
CA GLN A 299 -0.80 12.16 -10.22
C GLN A 299 0.50 11.68 -9.57
N LYS A 300 1.59 12.42 -9.79
CA LYS A 300 2.87 12.13 -9.14
C LYS A 300 2.77 12.28 -7.64
N LYS A 301 3.68 11.61 -6.92
CA LYS A 301 3.77 11.61 -5.45
C LYS A 301 2.61 10.89 -4.74
N VAL A 302 1.70 10.25 -5.48
CA VAL A 302 0.76 9.29 -4.88
C VAL A 302 1.57 8.05 -4.50
N HIS A 303 1.74 7.81 -3.21
CA HIS A 303 2.50 6.67 -2.67
C HIS A 303 1.70 5.86 -1.65
N SER A 304 0.45 6.25 -1.41
CA SER A 304 -0.44 5.55 -0.50
C SER A 304 -1.80 5.29 -1.14
N LEU A 305 -2.45 4.23 -0.70
CA LEU A 305 -3.81 3.89 -1.09
C LEU A 305 -4.49 2.98 -0.05
N ALA A 306 -5.82 2.99 -0.04
CA ALA A 306 -6.64 1.99 0.64
C ALA A 306 -7.58 1.32 -0.37
N VAL A 307 -7.98 0.09 -0.05
CA VAL A 307 -8.96 -0.68 -0.83
C VAL A 307 -10.12 -1.01 0.07
N ASP A 308 -11.30 -0.57 -0.31
CA ASP A 308 -12.56 -1.02 0.27
C ASP A 308 -12.94 -2.36 -0.40
N VAL A 309 -12.82 -3.45 0.34
CA VAL A 309 -13.03 -4.80 -0.19
C VAL A 309 -14.51 -5.12 -0.41
N GLU A 310 -15.43 -4.37 0.17
CA GLU A 310 -16.87 -4.52 -0.04
C GLU A 310 -17.31 -3.92 -1.37
N THR A 311 -16.84 -2.72 -1.70
CA THR A 311 -17.19 -2.00 -2.93
C THR A 311 -16.16 -2.13 -4.04
N HIS A 312 -14.99 -2.72 -3.75
CA HIS A 312 -13.83 -2.81 -4.65
C HIS A 312 -13.30 -1.45 -5.12
N ARG A 313 -13.51 -0.40 -4.30
CA ARG A 313 -13.01 0.94 -4.57
C ARG A 313 -11.61 1.14 -4.03
N VAL A 314 -10.80 1.84 -4.80
CA VAL A 314 -9.45 2.24 -4.41
C VAL A 314 -9.46 3.73 -4.10
N TYR A 315 -9.01 4.11 -2.91
CA TYR A 315 -8.88 5.47 -2.45
C TYR A 315 -7.41 5.85 -2.42
N ALA A 316 -7.03 6.93 -3.09
CA ALA A 316 -5.65 7.40 -3.11
C ALA A 316 -5.60 8.92 -2.90
N PRO A 317 -4.88 9.41 -1.88
CA PRO A 317 -4.75 10.83 -1.64
C PRO A 317 -3.75 11.46 -2.59
N GLU A 318 -4.07 12.66 -3.08
CA GLU A 318 -3.22 13.46 -3.95
C GLU A 318 -2.80 14.76 -3.27
N GLN A 319 -1.51 15.08 -3.36
CA GLN A 319 -0.95 16.34 -2.89
C GLN A 319 -0.67 17.34 -4.02
N GLU A 320 -0.76 16.89 -5.26
CA GLU A 320 -0.49 17.67 -6.47
C GLU A 320 -1.45 17.22 -7.58
N GLU A 321 -1.99 18.17 -8.35
CA GLU A 321 -2.73 17.92 -9.58
C GLU A 321 -2.18 18.85 -10.67
N ASP A 322 -1.64 18.28 -11.74
CA ASP A 322 -1.03 19.01 -12.86
C ASP A 322 0.00 20.06 -12.42
N GLY A 323 0.84 19.73 -11.44
CA GLY A 323 1.86 20.61 -10.87
C GLY A 323 1.33 21.67 -9.89
N LYS A 324 0.04 21.65 -9.57
CA LYS A 324 -0.55 22.54 -8.57
C LYS A 324 -0.73 21.80 -7.24
N ALA A 325 -0.40 22.48 -6.14
CA ALA A 325 -0.59 21.97 -4.81
C ALA A 325 -2.09 21.77 -4.50
N VAL A 326 -2.48 20.56 -4.13
CA VAL A 326 -3.82 20.20 -3.68
C VAL A 326 -3.76 19.36 -2.41
N ALA A 327 -4.88 19.23 -1.71
CA ALA A 327 -5.12 18.20 -0.70
C ALA A 327 -6.44 17.54 -1.08
N ARG A 328 -6.38 16.33 -1.62
CA ARG A 328 -7.54 15.72 -2.29
C ARG A 328 -7.52 14.21 -2.11
N MET A 329 -8.70 13.61 -2.00
CA MET A 329 -8.90 12.18 -2.13
C MET A 329 -9.50 11.86 -3.50
N VAL A 330 -8.93 10.91 -4.20
CA VAL A 330 -9.45 10.38 -5.47
C VAL A 330 -9.93 8.96 -5.27
N VAL A 331 -11.08 8.66 -5.86
CA VAL A 331 -11.75 7.35 -5.76
C VAL A 331 -11.76 6.70 -7.13
N TYR A 332 -11.26 5.49 -7.19
CA TYR A 332 -11.24 4.68 -8.40
C TYR A 332 -12.14 3.45 -8.25
N GLU A 333 -12.83 3.10 -9.31
CA GLU A 333 -13.56 1.83 -9.44
C GLU A 333 -12.88 0.91 -10.43
N VAL A 334 -13.03 -0.39 -10.19
CA VAL A 334 -12.58 -1.42 -11.12
C VAL A 334 -13.45 -1.42 -12.37
N VAL A 335 -12.81 -1.38 -13.53
CA VAL A 335 -13.51 -1.55 -14.81
C VAL A 335 -13.76 -3.03 -15.01
N SER A 336 -15.05 -3.43 -14.95
CA SER A 336 -15.49 -4.79 -15.29
C SER A 336 -15.22 -5.06 -16.77
N ARG A 337 -14.66 -6.21 -17.07
CA ARG A 337 -14.49 -6.69 -18.45
C ARG A 337 -15.70 -7.47 -18.90
#